data_96f9511f3b3421b2bb542c0f3d0208f8
#
_entry.id   96f9511f3b3421b2bb542c0f3d0208f8
#
_cell.length_a   1.000
_cell.length_b   1.000
_cell.length_c   1.000
_cell.angle_alpha   90.00
_cell.angle_beta   90.00
_cell.angle_gamma   90.00
#
_symmetry.space_group_name_H-M   'P 1'
#
loop_
_entity.id
_entity.type
_entity.pdbx_description
1 polymer ?
#
loop_
_entity_poly.entity_id
_entity_poly.type
_entity_poly.pdbx_seq_one_letter_code
_entity_poly.pdbx_strand_id
1 'polypeptide(L)'
;MKRDASVFLQHILESIARIEEHTEGMSKEDFIASVKTQDAVIRRLEILGEASKNLPASFREKHAEIAWSDIIRTRDKLSHGYFGVDLNLAWDIVKTDLPLLKVKVEKIIAEI
;
A
#
# COMPACT_ATOMS: atom_id res chain seq x y z
N MET A 1 -13.50 -16.09 -16.37
CA MET A 1 -14.32 -15.72 -15.21
C MET A 1 -13.74 -14.47 -14.55
N LYS A 2 -14.55 -13.48 -14.32
CA LYS A 2 -14.10 -12.28 -13.63
C LYS A 2 -13.82 -12.58 -12.17
N ARG A 3 -12.70 -12.09 -11.68
CA ARG A 3 -12.45 -12.14 -10.25
C ARG A 3 -13.28 -11.06 -9.58
N ASP A 4 -13.80 -11.40 -8.42
CA ASP A 4 -14.52 -10.46 -7.59
C ASP A 4 -13.54 -9.39 -7.08
N ALA A 5 -13.99 -8.13 -7.07
CA ALA A 5 -13.20 -7.02 -6.54
C ALA A 5 -12.74 -7.29 -5.10
N SER A 6 -13.54 -8.02 -4.31
CA SER A 6 -13.18 -8.34 -2.93
C SER A 6 -11.86 -9.09 -2.79
N VAL A 7 -11.48 -9.90 -3.78
CA VAL A 7 -10.19 -10.61 -3.77
C VAL A 7 -9.03 -9.60 -3.74
N PHE A 8 -9.09 -8.60 -4.60
CA PHE A 8 -8.04 -7.58 -4.67
C PHE A 8 -8.04 -6.69 -3.43
N LEU A 9 -9.22 -6.36 -2.91
CA LEU A 9 -9.33 -5.59 -1.68
C LEU A 9 -8.74 -6.34 -0.49
N GLN A 10 -8.95 -7.65 -0.42
CA GLN A 10 -8.34 -8.49 0.62
C GLN A 10 -6.81 -8.51 0.49
N HIS A 11 -6.28 -8.56 -0.74
CA HIS A 11 -4.84 -8.49 -0.96
C HIS A 11 -4.27 -7.16 -0.48
N ILE A 12 -5.01 -6.07 -0.68
CA ILE A 12 -4.61 -4.74 -0.18
C ILE A 12 -4.52 -4.76 1.35
N LEU A 13 -5.57 -5.27 2.02
CA LEU A 13 -5.59 -5.34 3.48
C LEU A 13 -4.50 -6.26 4.02
N GLU A 14 -4.26 -7.39 3.37
CA GLU A 14 -3.20 -8.30 3.76
C GLU A 14 -1.83 -7.62 3.68
N SER A 15 -1.58 -6.89 2.60
CA SER A 15 -0.31 -6.16 2.44
C SER A 15 -0.14 -5.10 3.53
N ILE A 16 -1.21 -4.38 3.88
CA ILE A 16 -1.16 -3.41 4.97
C ILE A 16 -0.84 -4.12 6.29
N ALA A 17 -1.49 -5.24 6.56
CA ALA A 17 -1.25 -6.02 7.79
C ALA A 17 0.20 -6.48 7.90
N ARG A 18 0.78 -6.96 6.79
CA ARG A 18 2.19 -7.38 6.78
C ARG A 18 3.13 -6.20 7.03
N ILE A 19 2.82 -5.05 6.45
CA ILE A 19 3.63 -3.84 6.68
C ILE A 19 3.54 -3.44 8.16
N GLU A 20 2.35 -3.48 8.75
CA GLU A 20 2.18 -3.20 10.17
C GLU A 20 3.01 -4.13 11.04
N GLU A 21 3.02 -5.44 10.72
CA GLU A 21 3.84 -6.41 11.44
C GLU A 21 5.33 -6.09 11.33
N HIS A 22 5.80 -5.77 10.12
CA HIS A 22 7.22 -5.49 9.90
C HIS A 22 7.70 -4.21 10.60
N THR A 23 6.82 -3.26 10.80
CA THR A 23 7.18 -1.95 11.38
C THR A 23 6.71 -1.77 12.81
N GLU A 24 6.11 -2.80 13.41
CA GLU A 24 5.60 -2.72 14.79
C GLU A 24 6.68 -2.31 15.76
N GLY A 25 6.38 -1.29 16.54
CA GLY A 25 7.31 -0.80 17.57
C GLY A 25 8.51 -0.03 17.02
N MET A 26 8.61 0.18 15.72
CA MET A 26 9.73 0.90 15.13
C MET A 26 9.53 2.41 15.13
N SER A 27 10.62 3.13 15.37
CA SER A 27 10.72 4.56 15.06
C SER A 27 11.15 4.72 13.62
N LYS A 28 11.10 5.95 13.12
CA LYS A 28 11.64 6.28 11.79
C LYS A 28 13.12 5.90 11.69
N GLU A 29 13.88 6.18 12.74
CA GLU A 29 15.30 5.87 12.80
C GLU A 29 15.55 4.37 12.72
N ASP A 30 14.73 3.57 13.41
CA ASP A 30 14.80 2.11 13.32
C ASP A 30 14.56 1.62 11.91
N PHE A 31 13.56 2.18 11.26
CA PHE A 31 13.22 1.83 9.86
C PHE A 31 14.37 2.17 8.91
N ILE A 32 14.94 3.37 9.05
CA ILE A 32 16.06 3.82 8.21
C ILE A 32 17.30 2.95 8.43
N ALA A 33 17.47 2.39 9.63
CA ALA A 33 18.62 1.54 9.96
C ALA A 33 18.42 0.07 9.53
N SER A 34 17.22 -0.33 9.11
CA SER A 34 16.93 -1.74 8.83
C SER A 34 16.65 -1.99 7.34
N VAL A 35 17.68 -2.42 6.61
CA VAL A 35 17.53 -2.78 5.20
C VAL A 35 16.50 -3.91 5.03
N LYS A 36 16.51 -4.88 5.93
CA LYS A 36 15.56 -5.99 5.89
C LYS A 36 14.11 -5.49 5.95
N THR A 37 13.82 -4.59 6.87
CA THR A 37 12.47 -4.04 7.00
C THR A 37 12.10 -3.19 5.79
N GLN A 38 13.03 -2.38 5.29
CA GLN A 38 12.82 -1.58 4.09
C GLN A 38 12.42 -2.45 2.91
N ASP A 39 13.16 -3.53 2.66
CA ASP A 39 12.89 -4.44 1.55
C ASP A 39 11.51 -5.09 1.68
N ALA A 40 11.17 -5.52 2.89
CA ALA A 40 9.87 -6.14 3.15
C ALA A 40 8.72 -5.16 2.91
N VAL A 41 8.84 -3.94 3.40
CA VAL A 41 7.82 -2.89 3.24
C VAL A 41 7.65 -2.53 1.77
N ILE A 42 8.75 -2.30 1.06
CA ILE A 42 8.70 -1.93 -0.36
C ILE A 42 8.03 -3.02 -1.17
N ARG A 43 8.38 -4.28 -0.92
CA ARG A 43 7.75 -5.41 -1.62
C ARG A 43 6.23 -5.43 -1.39
N ARG A 44 5.78 -5.19 -0.17
CA ARG A 44 4.34 -5.16 0.14
C ARG A 44 3.65 -3.96 -0.50
N LEU A 45 4.31 -2.82 -0.58
CA LEU A 45 3.76 -1.66 -1.28
C LEU A 45 3.60 -1.94 -2.78
N GLU A 46 4.54 -2.67 -3.38
CA GLU A 46 4.42 -3.11 -4.77
C GLU A 46 3.22 -4.03 -4.98
N ILE A 47 3.04 -5.01 -4.09
CA ILE A 47 1.91 -5.95 -4.16
C ILE A 47 0.59 -5.19 -4.01
N LEU A 48 0.53 -4.26 -3.08
CA LEU A 48 -0.64 -3.43 -2.84
C LEU A 48 -1.00 -2.60 -4.09
N GLY A 49 0.02 -2.01 -4.72
CA GLY A 49 -0.17 -1.26 -5.96
C GLY A 49 -0.68 -2.15 -7.10
N GLU A 50 -0.14 -3.35 -7.24
CA GLU A 50 -0.59 -4.30 -8.26
C GLU A 50 -2.04 -4.76 -8.02
N ALA A 51 -2.40 -5.04 -6.77
CA ALA A 51 -3.78 -5.41 -6.43
C ALA A 51 -4.74 -4.27 -6.80
N SER A 52 -4.36 -3.02 -6.50
CA SER A 52 -5.16 -1.84 -6.83
C SER A 52 -5.32 -1.69 -8.34
N LYS A 53 -4.26 -1.92 -9.09
CA LYS A 53 -4.26 -1.85 -10.56
C LYS A 53 -5.19 -2.89 -11.19
N ASN A 54 -5.34 -4.04 -10.55
CA ASN A 54 -6.19 -5.12 -11.03
C ASN A 54 -7.68 -4.92 -10.74
N LEU A 55 -8.04 -3.93 -9.92
CA LEU A 55 -9.44 -3.57 -9.75
C LEU A 55 -9.97 -2.97 -11.07
N PRO A 56 -11.20 -3.32 -11.48
CA PRO A 56 -11.78 -2.74 -12.68
C PRO A 56 -11.81 -1.21 -12.60
N ALA A 57 -11.58 -0.54 -13.72
CA ALA A 57 -11.62 0.92 -13.77
C ALA A 57 -12.96 1.48 -13.25
N SER A 58 -14.07 0.81 -13.59
CA SER A 58 -15.39 1.21 -13.13
C SER A 58 -15.51 1.15 -11.60
N PHE A 59 -14.88 0.13 -10.98
CA PHE A 59 -14.87 0.02 -9.52
C PHE A 59 -14.09 1.17 -8.90
N ARG A 60 -12.92 1.49 -9.46
CA ARG A 60 -12.08 2.58 -8.95
C ARG A 60 -12.79 3.93 -9.09
N GLU A 61 -13.50 4.15 -10.19
CA GLU A 61 -14.30 5.36 -10.40
C GLU A 61 -15.43 5.48 -9.38
N LYS A 62 -16.08 4.36 -9.07
CA LYS A 62 -17.16 4.32 -8.08
C LYS A 62 -16.66 4.64 -6.68
N HIS A 63 -15.41 4.33 -6.38
CA HIS A 63 -14.81 4.55 -5.07
C HIS A 63 -13.66 5.57 -5.14
N ALA A 64 -13.98 6.72 -5.74
CA ALA A 64 -12.98 7.78 -6.00
C ALA A 64 -12.49 8.50 -4.74
N GLU A 65 -13.08 8.21 -3.58
CA GLU A 65 -12.57 8.71 -2.30
C GLU A 65 -11.19 8.12 -1.96
N ILE A 66 -10.80 7.05 -2.64
CA ILE A 66 -9.46 6.48 -2.53
C ILE A 66 -8.64 6.96 -3.73
N ALA A 67 -7.44 7.47 -3.46
CA ALA A 67 -6.53 7.96 -4.50
C ALA A 67 -5.80 6.79 -5.18
N TRP A 68 -6.54 6.00 -5.96
CA TRP A 68 -6.04 4.79 -6.61
C TRP A 68 -4.81 5.02 -7.47
N SER A 69 -4.80 6.12 -8.23
CA SER A 69 -3.69 6.47 -9.11
C SER A 69 -2.39 6.64 -8.31
N ASP A 70 -2.46 7.29 -7.16
CA ASP A 70 -1.30 7.48 -6.28
C ASP A 70 -0.80 6.16 -5.73
N ILE A 71 -1.73 5.29 -5.32
CA ILE A 71 -1.40 3.98 -4.76
C ILE A 71 -0.70 3.12 -5.83
N ILE A 72 -1.25 3.09 -7.03
CA ILE A 72 -0.70 2.31 -8.14
C ILE A 72 0.72 2.79 -8.49
N ARG A 73 0.97 4.08 -8.39
CA ARG A 73 2.27 4.67 -8.74
C ARG A 73 3.23 4.81 -7.56
N THR A 74 2.90 4.23 -6.41
CA THR A 74 3.75 4.33 -5.21
C THR A 74 5.19 3.90 -5.49
N ARG A 75 5.37 2.82 -6.24
CA ARG A 75 6.72 2.34 -6.60
C ARG A 75 7.51 3.43 -7.33
N ASP A 76 6.89 4.09 -8.30
CA ASP A 76 7.56 5.15 -9.07
C ASP A 76 7.89 6.35 -8.18
N LYS A 77 7.00 6.69 -7.26
CA LYS A 77 7.23 7.80 -6.33
C LYS A 77 8.40 7.53 -5.39
N LEU A 78 8.57 6.28 -4.97
CA LEU A 78 9.64 5.90 -4.05
C LEU A 78 10.99 5.76 -4.74
N SER A 79 10.98 5.47 -6.04
CA SER A 79 12.23 5.24 -6.79
C SER A 79 12.97 6.54 -7.03
N HIS A 80 14.27 6.53 -6.73
CA HIS A 80 15.20 7.58 -7.11
C HIS A 80 16.14 7.06 -8.20
N GLY A 81 15.56 6.42 -9.22
CA GLY A 81 16.30 5.85 -10.31
C GLY A 81 17.38 4.90 -9.80
N TYR A 82 18.61 5.16 -10.19
CA TYR A 82 19.73 4.32 -9.83
C TYR A 82 20.12 4.37 -8.35
N PHE A 83 19.77 5.45 -7.67
CA PHE A 83 20.26 5.73 -6.31
C PHE A 83 19.39 5.19 -5.18
N GLY A 84 18.35 4.45 -5.50
CA GLY A 84 17.59 3.76 -4.48
C GLY A 84 16.21 4.35 -4.18
N VAL A 85 15.79 4.24 -2.93
CA VAL A 85 14.41 4.49 -2.52
C VAL A 85 14.35 5.67 -1.54
N ASP A 86 13.31 6.47 -1.67
CA ASP A 86 13.02 7.55 -0.71
C ASP A 86 12.45 6.95 0.56
N LEU A 87 13.32 6.68 1.54
CA LEU A 87 12.93 6.06 2.80
C LEU A 87 12.06 6.96 3.67
N ASN A 88 12.25 8.27 3.58
CA ASN A 88 11.41 9.21 4.32
C ASN A 88 9.97 9.15 3.81
N LEU A 89 9.80 9.14 2.50
CA LEU A 89 8.48 9.03 1.89
C LEU A 89 7.85 7.67 2.21
N ALA A 90 8.64 6.58 2.16
CA ALA A 90 8.14 5.25 2.51
C ALA A 90 7.60 5.23 3.94
N TRP A 91 8.33 5.81 4.88
CA TRP A 91 7.90 5.87 6.28
C TRP A 91 6.61 6.69 6.43
N ASP A 92 6.51 7.83 5.74
CA ASP A 92 5.30 8.67 5.78
C ASP A 92 4.08 7.91 5.23
N ILE A 93 4.27 7.14 4.16
CA ILE A 93 3.21 6.31 3.60
C ILE A 93 2.73 5.29 4.64
N VAL A 94 3.67 4.59 5.28
CA VAL A 94 3.36 3.58 6.28
C VAL A 94 2.61 4.16 7.47
N LYS A 95 3.01 5.32 7.96
CA LYS A 95 2.45 5.91 9.18
C LYS A 95 1.22 6.77 8.97
N THR A 96 1.08 7.37 7.79
CA THR A 96 -0.01 8.31 7.52
C THR A 96 -1.00 7.77 6.51
N ASP A 97 -0.53 7.35 5.35
CA ASP A 97 -1.43 6.98 4.24
C ASP A 97 -2.09 5.63 4.44
N LEU A 98 -1.32 4.62 4.88
CA LEU A 98 -1.86 3.26 4.99
C LEU A 98 -2.96 3.11 6.05
N PRO A 99 -2.87 3.74 7.24
CA PRO A 99 -3.98 3.67 8.19
C PRO A 99 -5.28 4.23 7.64
N LEU A 100 -5.22 5.31 6.87
CA LEU A 100 -6.39 5.90 6.23
C LEU A 100 -6.95 5.00 5.14
N LEU A 101 -6.07 4.44 4.32
CA LEU A 101 -6.46 3.51 3.27
C LEU A 101 -7.13 2.28 3.86
N LYS A 102 -6.59 1.74 4.93
CA LYS A 102 -7.13 0.57 5.62
C LYS A 102 -8.59 0.79 6.00
N VAL A 103 -8.89 1.90 6.65
CA VAL A 103 -10.25 2.24 7.07
C VAL A 103 -11.20 2.32 5.87
N LYS A 104 -10.76 2.97 4.80
CA LYS A 104 -11.59 3.14 3.59
C LYS A 104 -11.85 1.80 2.90
N VAL A 105 -10.84 0.94 2.80
CA VAL A 105 -10.99 -0.38 2.18
C VAL A 105 -11.90 -1.27 3.02
N GLU A 106 -11.73 -1.27 4.33
CA GLU A 106 -12.59 -2.05 5.23
C GLU A 106 -14.05 -1.62 5.10
N LYS A 107 -14.29 -0.33 4.98
CA LYS A 107 -15.64 0.20 4.78
C LYS A 107 -16.26 -0.29 3.48
N ILE A 108 -15.49 -0.27 2.40
CA ILE A 108 -15.97 -0.75 1.09
C ILE A 108 -16.32 -2.23 1.17
N ILE A 109 -15.47 -3.05 1.79
CA ILE A 109 -15.71 -4.48 1.94
C ILE A 109 -17.01 -4.73 2.72
N ALA A 110 -17.25 -3.95 3.75
CA ALA A 110 -18.46 -4.09 4.56
C ALA A 110 -19.74 -3.74 3.78
N GLU A 111 -19.63 -2.96 2.71
CA GLU A 111 -20.76 -2.50 1.91
C GLU A 111 -21.05 -3.38 0.68
N ILE A 112 -20.15 -4.29 0.32
CA ILE A 112 -20.33 -5.14 -0.87
C ILE A 112 -20.73 -6.60 -0.56
#